data_27a7851009923f845e8443b305ca6c50
#
_entry.id   27a7851009923f845e8443b305ca6c50
#
_cell.length_a   1.000
_cell.length_b   1.000
_cell.length_c   1.000
_cell.angle_alpha   90.00
_cell.angle_beta   90.00
_cell.angle_gamma   90.00
#
_symmetry.space_group_name_H-M   'P 1'
#
loop_
_entity.id
_entity.type
_entity.pdbx_description
1 polymer ?
#
loop_
_entity_poly.entity_id
_entity_poly.type
_entity_poly.pdbx_seq_one_letter_code
_entity_poly.pdbx_strand_id
1 'polypeptide(L)'
;MSPEPRGASDLTVRRAIERYLRRRQSDSTDSSVEAWTYRLKLFREWCDSLDIKRVDELTGFDFDEYYELRASKVAPVTLEGEMWTLRMFAQYLEQLGVVDDGIHESIRIPDLDPEDRSSQVALDAEPALALIEYYRNSKRDRATRYHAFLELAWYTGARQSGLRALDLRDFYPRVGSGEQSWLEFHNREDTGTRLKNGIRGERPVGIPDETARVLQEFIRENRVDSHDDAGRQALFSTREGRAVEGTVRSWSYATTLPCLHGACPHGKERETCKWTEHDHTSKCPSSRSPHHIRTGSITWQLNIGIPPEVVAERVNATVSTIEDHYDWASDEERWRRYRDRLGQRREYVDRLDSESDYETDN
;
A
#
# COMPACT_ATOMS: atom_id res chain seq x y z
N MET A 1 33.09 5.53 38.48
CA MET A 1 33.28 4.10 38.16
C MET A 1 32.45 3.82 36.92
N SER A 2 33.09 3.67 35.77
CA SER A 2 32.42 3.20 34.56
C SER A 2 32.02 1.73 34.79
N PRO A 3 30.80 1.31 34.47
CA PRO A 3 30.42 -0.08 34.61
C PRO A 3 31.30 -0.92 33.67
N GLU A 4 31.92 -1.96 34.21
CA GLU A 4 32.66 -2.96 33.42
C GLU A 4 31.73 -3.48 32.27
N PRO A 5 32.28 -3.72 31.07
CA PRO A 5 31.51 -4.34 30.01
C PRO A 5 31.14 -5.75 30.47
N ARG A 6 29.86 -5.95 30.77
CA ARG A 6 29.31 -7.27 31.06
C ARG A 6 29.57 -8.16 29.86
N GLY A 7 30.15 -9.33 30.11
CA GLY A 7 30.49 -10.28 29.06
C GLY A 7 29.29 -10.69 28.19
N ALA A 8 29.57 -11.21 27.02
CA ALA A 8 28.55 -11.71 26.07
C ALA A 8 27.66 -12.79 26.71
N SER A 9 28.16 -13.52 27.68
CA SER A 9 27.50 -14.60 28.43
C SER A 9 26.29 -14.16 29.29
N ASP A 10 26.08 -12.85 29.55
CA ASP A 10 25.01 -12.35 30.38
C ASP A 10 23.92 -11.59 29.58
N LEU A 11 23.88 -11.77 28.26
CA LEU A 11 22.94 -11.06 27.42
C LEU A 11 21.52 -11.67 27.50
N THR A 12 20.61 -10.94 28.12
CA THR A 12 19.20 -11.37 28.19
C THR A 12 18.49 -11.22 26.84
N VAL A 13 17.50 -12.07 26.54
CA VAL A 13 16.66 -11.99 25.33
C VAL A 13 16.10 -10.59 25.15
N ARG A 14 15.55 -10.00 26.21
CA ARG A 14 15.01 -8.64 26.20
C ARG A 14 16.06 -7.60 25.77
N ARG A 15 17.24 -7.63 26.38
CA ARG A 15 18.29 -6.66 26.10
C ARG A 15 18.87 -6.83 24.69
N ALA A 16 18.94 -8.07 24.21
CA ALA A 16 19.36 -8.38 22.84
C ALA A 16 18.40 -7.80 21.82
N ILE A 17 17.09 -7.96 22.01
CA ILE A 17 16.05 -7.39 21.14
C ILE A 17 16.14 -5.86 21.14
N GLU A 18 16.22 -5.21 22.31
CA GLU A 18 16.35 -3.75 22.41
C GLU A 18 17.59 -3.23 21.68
N ARG A 19 18.72 -3.96 21.77
CA ARG A 19 19.96 -3.62 21.07
C ARG A 19 19.84 -3.81 19.56
N TYR A 20 19.23 -4.89 19.12
CA TYR A 20 18.96 -5.16 17.70
C TYR A 20 18.08 -4.08 17.09
N LEU A 21 16.95 -3.78 17.70
CA LEU A 21 16.01 -2.76 17.22
C LEU A 21 16.65 -1.37 17.13
N ARG A 22 17.46 -0.98 18.14
CA ARG A 22 18.20 0.28 18.13
C ARG A 22 19.20 0.35 16.97
N ARG A 23 19.88 -0.75 16.66
CA ARG A 23 20.79 -0.81 15.50
C ARG A 23 20.02 -0.69 14.18
N ARG A 24 18.86 -1.34 14.08
CA ARG A 24 18.03 -1.32 12.87
C ARG A 24 17.32 0.02 12.64
N GLN A 25 17.11 0.79 13.68
CA GLN A 25 16.47 2.10 13.61
C GLN A 25 17.25 3.11 12.75
N SER A 26 18.57 3.00 12.69
CA SER A 26 19.43 3.87 11.86
C SER A 26 19.30 3.60 10.35
N ASP A 27 18.90 2.38 9.96
CA ASP A 27 18.99 1.91 8.58
C ASP A 27 17.62 1.54 7.98
N SER A 28 16.53 1.80 8.72
CA SER A 28 15.22 1.29 8.36
C SER A 28 14.10 2.31 8.60
N THR A 29 12.96 2.10 7.97
CA THR A 29 11.78 2.96 8.17
C THR A 29 11.11 2.67 9.53
N ASP A 30 10.49 3.68 10.12
CA ASP A 30 9.76 3.54 11.40
C ASP A 30 8.73 2.41 11.34
N SER A 31 7.99 2.27 10.25
CA SER A 31 7.01 1.18 10.07
C SER A 31 7.63 -0.22 10.05
N SER A 32 8.84 -0.35 9.52
CA SER A 32 9.59 -1.62 9.57
C SER A 32 10.04 -1.93 10.98
N VAL A 33 10.55 -0.92 11.69
CA VAL A 33 10.99 -1.06 13.10
C VAL A 33 9.80 -1.40 14.00
N GLU A 34 8.64 -0.77 13.80
CA GLU A 34 7.40 -1.10 14.53
C GLU A 34 6.97 -2.56 14.31
N ALA A 35 6.99 -3.02 13.05
CA ALA A 35 6.66 -4.41 12.73
C ALA A 35 7.62 -5.40 13.39
N TRP A 36 8.93 -5.15 13.35
CA TRP A 36 9.92 -5.99 14.03
C TRP A 36 9.77 -5.93 15.55
N THR A 37 9.50 -4.75 16.12
CA THR A 37 9.24 -4.58 17.54
C THR A 37 8.08 -5.43 18.02
N TYR A 38 6.96 -5.41 17.27
CA TYR A 38 5.81 -6.24 17.59
C TYR A 38 6.11 -7.74 17.51
N ARG A 39 6.76 -8.19 16.42
CA ARG A 39 7.09 -9.60 16.21
C ARG A 39 8.07 -10.13 17.26
N LEU A 40 9.13 -9.37 17.54
CA LEU A 40 10.12 -9.75 18.56
C LEU A 40 9.57 -9.63 19.99
N LYS A 41 8.59 -8.76 20.22
CA LYS A 41 7.85 -8.75 21.50
C LYS A 41 7.13 -10.07 21.73
N LEU A 42 6.45 -10.62 20.72
CA LEU A 42 5.77 -11.91 20.81
C LEU A 42 6.73 -13.06 21.12
N PHE A 43 7.89 -13.05 20.45
CA PHE A 43 8.95 -14.03 20.71
C PHE A 43 9.49 -13.91 22.15
N ARG A 44 9.77 -12.70 22.63
CA ARG A 44 10.18 -12.48 24.00
C ARG A 44 9.15 -12.98 25.02
N GLU A 45 7.85 -12.67 24.83
CA GLU A 45 6.78 -13.11 25.71
C GLU A 45 6.71 -14.64 25.78
N TRP A 46 6.98 -15.32 24.66
CA TRP A 46 7.08 -16.77 24.63
C TRP A 46 8.31 -17.27 25.39
N CYS A 47 9.49 -16.69 25.18
CA CYS A 47 10.71 -17.02 25.96
C CYS A 47 10.46 -16.84 27.47
N ASP A 48 9.85 -15.70 27.85
CA ASP A 48 9.51 -15.43 29.25
C ASP A 48 8.58 -16.51 29.83
N SER A 49 7.65 -17.06 29.05
CA SER A 49 6.74 -18.13 29.48
C SER A 49 7.43 -19.48 29.73
N LEU A 50 8.57 -19.70 29.10
CA LEU A 50 9.41 -20.91 29.26
C LEU A 50 10.60 -20.72 30.20
N ASP A 51 10.69 -19.55 30.88
CA ASP A 51 11.83 -19.15 31.75
C ASP A 51 13.18 -19.06 31.01
N ILE A 52 13.16 -18.92 29.65
CA ILE A 52 14.34 -18.67 28.83
C ILE A 52 14.71 -17.19 28.99
N LYS A 53 15.76 -16.91 29.77
CA LYS A 53 16.15 -15.54 30.13
C LYS A 53 17.28 -14.99 29.27
N ARG A 54 18.18 -15.83 28.81
CA ARG A 54 19.39 -15.44 28.11
C ARG A 54 19.41 -15.98 26.70
N VAL A 55 20.11 -15.29 25.81
CA VAL A 55 20.19 -15.68 24.40
C VAL A 55 21.02 -16.93 24.17
N ASP A 56 21.98 -17.22 25.03
CA ASP A 56 22.82 -18.43 24.97
C ASP A 56 22.10 -19.71 25.43
N GLU A 57 20.88 -19.58 25.96
CA GLU A 57 19.98 -20.69 26.27
C GLU A 57 19.16 -21.11 25.05
N LEU A 58 19.08 -20.26 24.01
CA LEU A 58 18.31 -20.53 22.81
C LEU A 58 18.96 -21.60 21.93
N THR A 59 18.18 -22.57 21.54
CA THR A 59 18.57 -23.66 20.64
C THR A 59 17.72 -23.70 19.37
N GLY A 60 18.15 -24.47 18.37
CA GLY A 60 17.34 -24.69 17.17
C GLY A 60 15.97 -25.29 17.46
N PHE A 61 15.88 -26.12 18.53
CA PHE A 61 14.61 -26.71 18.97
C PHE A 61 13.61 -25.64 19.45
N ASP A 62 14.07 -24.62 20.19
CA ASP A 62 13.22 -23.56 20.69
C ASP A 62 12.61 -22.74 19.52
N PHE A 63 13.37 -22.53 18.46
CA PHE A 63 12.85 -21.86 17.26
C PHE A 63 11.81 -22.70 16.50
N ASP A 64 11.97 -24.03 16.47
CA ASP A 64 11.00 -24.94 15.86
C ASP A 64 9.68 -24.99 16.68
N GLU A 65 9.79 -25.09 18.02
CA GLU A 65 8.63 -25.03 18.92
C GLU A 65 7.88 -23.70 18.79
N TYR A 66 8.59 -22.59 18.68
CA TYR A 66 7.97 -21.28 18.45
C TYR A 66 7.28 -21.21 17.09
N TYR A 67 7.90 -21.78 16.05
CA TYR A 67 7.28 -21.87 14.73
C TYR A 67 5.94 -22.62 14.78
N GLU A 68 5.90 -23.81 15.37
CA GLU A 68 4.67 -24.61 15.46
C GLU A 68 3.57 -23.88 16.27
N LEU A 69 3.94 -23.23 17.36
CA LEU A 69 3.03 -22.40 18.14
C LEU A 69 2.44 -21.27 17.29
N ARG A 70 3.24 -20.59 16.48
CA ARG A 70 2.78 -19.46 15.66
C ARG A 70 1.98 -19.96 14.46
N ALA A 71 2.40 -21.04 13.81
CA ALA A 71 1.69 -21.64 12.67
C ALA A 71 0.24 -21.99 13.01
N SER A 72 -0.04 -22.39 14.26
CA SER A 72 -1.41 -22.67 14.70
C SER A 72 -2.28 -21.43 14.95
N LYS A 73 -1.69 -20.23 14.98
CA LYS A 73 -2.38 -18.98 15.42
C LYS A 73 -2.51 -17.91 14.36
N VAL A 74 -1.70 -17.95 13.31
CA VAL A 74 -1.64 -16.88 12.32
C VAL A 74 -1.71 -17.41 10.90
N ALA A 75 -2.09 -16.54 9.96
CA ALA A 75 -2.06 -16.87 8.53
C ALA A 75 -0.62 -17.11 8.04
N PRO A 76 -0.42 -17.99 7.03
CA PRO A 76 0.91 -18.35 6.51
C PRO A 76 1.79 -17.16 6.15
N VAL A 77 1.26 -16.12 5.51
CA VAL A 77 2.00 -14.87 5.19
C VAL A 77 2.47 -14.12 6.44
N THR A 78 1.66 -14.14 7.51
CA THR A 78 2.05 -13.53 8.78
C THR A 78 3.17 -14.31 9.42
N LEU A 79 3.07 -15.64 9.40
CA LEU A 79 4.10 -16.54 9.89
C LEU A 79 5.42 -16.35 9.13
N GLU A 80 5.38 -16.27 7.79
CA GLU A 80 6.56 -15.99 6.98
C GLU A 80 7.28 -14.70 7.44
N GLY A 81 6.53 -13.62 7.61
CA GLY A 81 7.09 -12.35 8.06
C GLY A 81 7.65 -12.40 9.48
N GLU A 82 7.03 -13.15 10.39
CA GLU A 82 7.53 -13.37 11.76
C GLU A 82 8.84 -14.17 11.73
N MET A 83 8.89 -15.25 10.99
CA MET A 83 10.07 -16.12 10.89
C MET A 83 11.25 -15.43 10.20
N TRP A 84 11.01 -14.62 9.16
CA TRP A 84 12.06 -13.78 8.58
C TRP A 84 12.64 -12.78 9.58
N THR A 85 11.78 -12.16 10.41
CA THR A 85 12.24 -11.24 11.45
C THR A 85 13.10 -11.97 12.47
N LEU A 86 12.69 -13.16 12.87
CA LEU A 86 13.40 -13.98 13.84
C LEU A 86 14.75 -14.49 13.29
N ARG A 87 14.78 -14.92 12.03
CA ARG A 87 16.01 -15.33 11.34
C ARG A 87 17.04 -14.20 11.27
N MET A 88 16.61 -12.99 10.93
CA MET A 88 17.50 -11.81 10.93
C MET A 88 18.00 -11.45 12.34
N PHE A 89 17.16 -11.65 13.36
CA PHE A 89 17.56 -11.46 14.75
C PHE A 89 18.59 -12.51 15.20
N ALA A 90 18.37 -13.78 14.90
CA ALA A 90 19.32 -14.88 15.20
C ALA A 90 20.66 -14.66 14.49
N GLN A 91 20.65 -14.26 13.23
CA GLN A 91 21.87 -13.88 12.49
C GLN A 91 22.66 -12.75 13.17
N TYR A 92 21.94 -11.76 13.74
CA TYR A 92 22.58 -10.72 14.52
C TYR A 92 23.21 -11.26 15.81
N LEU A 93 22.58 -12.21 16.50
CA LEU A 93 23.13 -12.84 17.70
C LEU A 93 24.38 -13.66 17.38
N GLU A 94 24.42 -14.39 16.26
CA GLU A 94 25.62 -15.07 15.75
C GLU A 94 26.77 -14.10 15.49
N GLN A 95 26.49 -12.97 14.83
CA GLN A 95 27.51 -11.93 14.60
C GLN A 95 28.11 -11.37 15.89
N LEU A 96 27.39 -11.44 17.00
CA LEU A 96 27.86 -11.07 18.31
C LEU A 96 28.63 -12.21 19.03
N GLY A 97 28.57 -13.43 18.50
CA GLY A 97 29.17 -14.62 19.13
C GLY A 97 28.47 -15.00 20.44
N VAL A 98 27.16 -14.77 20.57
CA VAL A 98 26.41 -15.02 21.82
C VAL A 98 25.45 -16.20 21.72
N VAL A 99 25.38 -16.83 20.57
CA VAL A 99 24.64 -18.06 20.25
C VAL A 99 25.51 -18.93 19.35
N ASP A 100 25.14 -20.19 19.16
CA ASP A 100 25.86 -21.11 18.29
C ASP A 100 25.84 -20.65 16.82
N ASP A 101 26.93 -20.87 16.11
CA ASP A 101 27.02 -20.60 14.67
C ASP A 101 26.03 -21.47 13.89
N GLY A 102 25.32 -20.87 12.93
CA GLY A 102 24.33 -21.54 12.10
C GLY A 102 22.93 -21.66 12.72
N ILE A 103 22.72 -21.16 13.95
CA ILE A 103 21.40 -21.24 14.61
C ILE A 103 20.30 -20.58 13.79
N HIS A 104 20.58 -19.51 13.02
CA HIS A 104 19.61 -18.85 12.15
C HIS A 104 19.08 -19.77 11.04
N GLU A 105 19.86 -20.76 10.61
CA GLU A 105 19.46 -21.73 9.58
C GLU A 105 18.38 -22.70 10.09
N SER A 106 18.34 -22.95 11.41
CA SER A 106 17.32 -23.77 12.03
C SER A 106 15.92 -23.12 12.00
N ILE A 107 15.85 -21.81 11.76
CA ILE A 107 14.56 -21.09 11.69
C ILE A 107 13.90 -21.38 10.34
N ARG A 108 12.87 -22.18 10.38
CA ARG A 108 12.08 -22.54 9.20
C ARG A 108 11.29 -21.33 8.67
N ILE A 109 11.37 -21.07 7.38
CA ILE A 109 10.54 -20.07 6.69
C ILE A 109 9.47 -20.84 5.91
N PRO A 110 8.17 -20.50 6.03
CA PRO A 110 7.14 -21.11 5.21
C PRO A 110 7.44 -20.90 3.73
N ASP A 111 7.33 -21.96 2.94
CA ASP A 111 7.32 -21.83 1.48
C ASP A 111 5.88 -21.55 1.05
N LEU A 112 5.66 -20.37 0.51
CA LEU A 112 4.35 -19.88 0.12
C LEU A 112 4.28 -19.70 -1.38
N ASP A 113 3.22 -20.21 -1.96
CA ASP A 113 2.90 -19.91 -3.34
C ASP A 113 2.60 -18.41 -3.53
N PRO A 114 2.84 -17.84 -4.72
CA PRO A 114 2.51 -16.44 -5.01
C PRO A 114 1.04 -16.09 -4.70
N GLU A 115 0.14 -17.04 -4.85
CA GLU A 115 -1.29 -16.90 -4.53
C GLU A 115 -1.54 -16.71 -3.04
N ASP A 116 -0.78 -17.37 -2.18
CA ASP A 116 -0.87 -17.25 -0.71
C ASP A 116 -0.32 -15.90 -0.21
N ARG A 117 0.61 -15.29 -0.96
CA ARG A 117 1.25 -14.02 -0.60
C ARG A 117 0.42 -12.80 -0.92
N SER A 118 -0.54 -12.92 -1.80
CA SER A 118 -1.35 -11.80 -2.25
C SER A 118 -2.82 -11.99 -1.87
N SER A 119 -3.40 -10.97 -1.25
CA SER A 119 -4.84 -10.93 -1.03
C SER A 119 -5.54 -10.74 -2.38
N GLN A 120 -6.40 -11.68 -2.78
CA GLN A 120 -7.25 -11.56 -3.96
C GLN A 120 -8.37 -10.51 -3.79
N VAL A 121 -8.46 -9.88 -2.62
CA VAL A 121 -9.46 -8.84 -2.35
C VAL A 121 -9.07 -7.54 -3.03
N ALA A 122 -9.91 -7.09 -3.94
CA ALA A 122 -9.78 -5.81 -4.62
C ALA A 122 -11.10 -5.03 -4.58
N LEU A 123 -11.06 -3.76 -4.94
CA LEU A 123 -12.24 -3.01 -5.36
C LEU A 123 -12.40 -3.24 -6.86
N ASP A 124 -13.38 -4.04 -7.26
CA ASP A 124 -13.61 -4.34 -8.66
C ASP A 124 -14.04 -3.09 -9.44
N ALA A 125 -13.84 -3.10 -10.75
CA ALA A 125 -14.08 -1.94 -11.62
C ALA A 125 -15.55 -1.49 -11.61
N GLU A 126 -16.50 -2.42 -11.67
CA GLU A 126 -17.94 -2.10 -11.70
C GLU A 126 -18.37 -1.35 -10.42
N PRO A 127 -18.19 -1.87 -9.19
CA PRO A 127 -18.50 -1.12 -7.97
C PRO A 127 -17.67 0.15 -7.81
N ALA A 128 -16.42 0.20 -8.26
CA ALA A 128 -15.61 1.41 -8.19
C ALA A 128 -16.20 2.55 -9.04
N LEU A 129 -16.53 2.25 -10.30
CA LEU A 129 -17.10 3.22 -11.21
C LEU A 129 -18.51 3.64 -10.77
N ALA A 130 -19.32 2.72 -10.25
CA ALA A 130 -20.63 3.03 -9.67
C ALA A 130 -20.53 3.98 -8.45
N LEU A 131 -19.54 3.78 -7.58
CA LEU A 131 -19.26 4.69 -6.46
C LEU A 131 -18.81 6.07 -6.94
N ILE A 132 -17.90 6.13 -7.92
CA ILE A 132 -17.45 7.39 -8.52
C ILE A 132 -18.63 8.14 -9.14
N GLU A 133 -19.48 7.46 -9.88
CA GLU A 133 -20.68 8.04 -10.49
C GLU A 133 -21.67 8.54 -9.43
N TYR A 134 -21.90 7.77 -8.37
CA TYR A 134 -22.70 8.20 -7.23
C TYR A 134 -22.20 9.53 -6.66
N TYR A 135 -20.90 9.60 -6.35
CA TYR A 135 -20.30 10.81 -5.80
C TYR A 135 -20.39 12.00 -6.76
N ARG A 136 -20.12 11.80 -8.05
CA ARG A 136 -20.21 12.85 -9.08
C ARG A 136 -21.62 13.42 -9.21
N ASN A 137 -22.63 12.60 -9.02
CA ASN A 137 -24.05 13.00 -9.16
C ASN A 137 -24.69 13.42 -7.82
N SER A 138 -24.04 13.17 -6.69
CA SER A 138 -24.56 13.50 -5.36
C SER A 138 -24.43 14.99 -5.06
N LYS A 139 -25.56 15.67 -4.81
CA LYS A 139 -25.54 17.07 -4.36
C LYS A 139 -24.88 17.24 -2.98
N ARG A 140 -24.92 16.20 -2.15
CA ARG A 140 -24.39 16.22 -0.76
C ARG A 140 -22.94 15.82 -0.67
N ASP A 141 -22.56 14.78 -1.43
CA ASP A 141 -21.30 14.09 -1.23
C ASP A 141 -20.27 14.43 -2.33
N ARG A 142 -20.68 15.17 -3.39
CA ARG A 142 -19.76 15.68 -4.43
C ARG A 142 -18.70 16.57 -3.83
N ALA A 143 -17.48 16.42 -4.31
CA ALA A 143 -16.30 17.18 -3.90
C ALA A 143 -16.00 17.15 -2.38
N THR A 144 -16.56 16.18 -1.66
CA THR A 144 -16.13 15.91 -0.29
C THR A 144 -14.74 15.26 -0.28
N ARG A 145 -14.08 15.19 0.89
CA ARG A 145 -12.82 14.47 1.06
C ARG A 145 -12.91 13.00 0.62
N TYR A 146 -14.05 12.38 0.82
CA TYR A 146 -14.32 10.99 0.44
C TYR A 146 -14.34 10.82 -1.08
N HIS A 147 -15.06 11.71 -1.77
CA HIS A 147 -15.11 11.74 -3.22
C HIS A 147 -13.72 12.02 -3.83
N ALA A 148 -13.08 13.10 -3.40
CA ALA A 148 -11.75 13.50 -3.90
C ALA A 148 -10.69 12.39 -3.67
N PHE A 149 -10.75 11.72 -2.52
CA PHE A 149 -9.87 10.60 -2.22
C PHE A 149 -10.11 9.41 -3.13
N LEU A 150 -11.37 9.00 -3.34
CA LEU A 150 -11.70 7.86 -4.21
C LEU A 150 -11.29 8.12 -5.66
N GLU A 151 -11.63 9.29 -6.20
CA GLU A 151 -11.23 9.73 -7.54
C GLU A 151 -9.72 9.59 -7.72
N LEU A 152 -8.97 10.17 -6.80
CA LEU A 152 -7.53 10.18 -6.91
C LEU A 152 -6.91 8.79 -6.71
N ALA A 153 -7.38 8.03 -5.72
CA ALA A 153 -6.90 6.68 -5.46
C ALA A 153 -7.16 5.74 -6.65
N TRP A 154 -8.35 5.87 -7.28
CA TRP A 154 -8.74 5.03 -8.41
C TRP A 154 -7.97 5.38 -9.69
N TYR A 155 -7.97 6.64 -10.10
CA TYR A 155 -7.37 7.03 -11.38
C TYR A 155 -5.84 7.06 -11.36
N THR A 156 -5.20 7.17 -10.19
CA THR A 156 -3.73 7.11 -10.09
C THR A 156 -3.20 5.74 -9.72
N GLY A 157 -3.97 4.90 -9.03
CA GLY A 157 -3.50 3.66 -8.43
C GLY A 157 -2.38 3.86 -7.40
N ALA A 158 -2.22 5.08 -6.87
CA ALA A 158 -1.13 5.43 -5.97
C ALA A 158 -1.23 4.71 -4.62
N ARG A 159 -0.07 4.45 -3.98
CA ARG A 159 -0.05 3.95 -2.60
C ARG A 159 -0.59 5.00 -1.63
N GLN A 160 -1.16 4.55 -0.52
CA GLN A 160 -1.67 5.42 0.55
C GLN A 160 -0.66 6.50 0.97
N SER A 161 0.60 6.13 1.15
CA SER A 161 1.67 7.07 1.51
C SER A 161 1.89 8.14 0.45
N GLY A 162 1.77 7.79 -0.85
CA GLY A 162 1.84 8.75 -1.95
C GLY A 162 0.67 9.73 -1.94
N LEU A 163 -0.57 9.24 -1.81
CA LEU A 163 -1.76 10.10 -1.72
C LEU A 163 -1.67 11.07 -0.52
N ARG A 164 -1.20 10.56 0.62
CA ARG A 164 -0.97 11.35 1.83
C ARG A 164 0.13 12.42 1.62
N ALA A 165 1.14 12.13 0.82
CA ALA A 165 2.29 13.01 0.61
C ALA A 165 1.99 14.24 -0.25
N LEU A 166 0.91 14.23 -1.03
CA LEU A 166 0.55 15.32 -1.93
C LEU A 166 0.28 16.63 -1.17
N ASP A 167 0.89 17.69 -1.65
CA ASP A 167 0.61 19.08 -1.28
C ASP A 167 -0.27 19.76 -2.35
N LEU A 168 -0.89 20.88 -2.05
CA LEU A 168 -1.64 21.66 -3.04
C LEU A 168 -0.79 22.06 -4.26
N ARG A 169 0.49 22.36 -4.03
CA ARG A 169 1.46 22.74 -5.08
C ARG A 169 1.84 21.61 -6.02
N ASP A 170 1.50 20.37 -5.69
CA ASP A 170 1.79 19.18 -6.51
C ASP A 170 0.65 18.86 -7.49
N PHE A 171 -0.40 19.66 -7.49
CA PHE A 171 -1.55 19.50 -8.37
C PHE A 171 -1.55 20.57 -9.47
N TYR A 172 -1.52 20.12 -10.72
CA TYR A 172 -1.46 20.92 -11.93
C TYR A 172 -2.72 20.73 -12.77
N PRO A 173 -3.81 21.44 -12.44
CA PRO A 173 -5.05 21.37 -13.23
C PRO A 173 -4.89 22.07 -14.58
N ARG A 174 -5.35 21.43 -15.65
CA ARG A 174 -5.38 21.94 -17.03
C ARG A 174 -6.76 21.83 -17.65
N VAL A 175 -7.78 21.84 -16.83
CA VAL A 175 -9.16 21.62 -17.23
C VAL A 175 -9.58 22.65 -18.31
N GLY A 176 -10.03 22.14 -19.47
CA GLY A 176 -10.49 22.97 -20.58
C GLY A 176 -9.38 23.61 -21.43
N SER A 177 -8.10 23.34 -21.16
CA SER A 177 -6.98 23.84 -21.95
C SER A 177 -6.61 22.98 -23.16
N GLY A 178 -7.13 21.76 -23.23
CA GLY A 178 -6.71 20.73 -24.19
C GLY A 178 -5.44 19.97 -23.76
N GLU A 179 -4.80 20.38 -22.64
CA GLU A 179 -3.66 19.71 -22.05
C GLU A 179 -4.09 18.75 -20.96
N GLN A 180 -3.26 17.74 -20.67
CA GLN A 180 -3.50 16.78 -19.60
C GLN A 180 -3.32 17.43 -18.23
N SER A 181 -4.29 17.25 -17.32
CA SER A 181 -4.09 17.56 -15.89
C SER A 181 -3.24 16.47 -15.22
N TRP A 182 -2.35 16.84 -14.28
CA TRP A 182 -1.49 15.87 -13.61
C TRP A 182 -1.22 16.23 -12.14
N LEU A 183 -0.63 15.26 -11.45
CA LEU A 183 -0.07 15.40 -10.11
C LEU A 183 1.39 14.97 -10.13
N GLU A 184 2.20 15.57 -9.26
CA GLU A 184 3.59 15.19 -9.04
C GLU A 184 3.75 14.56 -7.65
N PHE A 185 4.26 13.34 -7.61
CA PHE A 185 4.58 12.67 -6.36
C PHE A 185 6.04 12.95 -6.00
N HIS A 186 6.28 13.62 -4.88
CA HIS A 186 7.60 13.97 -4.39
C HIS A 186 7.94 13.27 -3.08
N ASN A 187 9.19 12.84 -2.95
CA ASN A 187 9.73 12.28 -1.70
C ASN A 187 10.24 13.42 -0.81
N ARG A 188 9.52 13.69 0.27
CA ARG A 188 9.89 14.75 1.24
C ARG A 188 10.08 14.12 2.61
N GLU A 189 11.10 13.28 2.71
CA GLU A 189 11.43 12.50 3.90
C GLU A 189 11.73 13.40 5.10
N ASP A 190 12.49 14.47 4.90
CA ASP A 190 12.87 15.45 5.93
C ASP A 190 11.66 16.13 6.59
N THR A 191 10.51 16.10 5.93
CA THR A 191 9.27 16.72 6.41
C THR A 191 8.14 15.70 6.58
N GLY A 192 8.48 14.43 6.81
CA GLY A 192 7.53 13.38 7.23
C GLY A 192 6.64 12.82 6.12
N THR A 193 6.96 13.03 4.85
CA THR A 193 6.21 12.46 3.72
C THR A 193 7.12 11.69 2.76
N ARG A 194 7.72 10.62 3.30
CA ARG A 194 8.52 9.69 2.52
C ARG A 194 7.64 8.85 1.59
N LEU A 195 8.05 8.70 0.33
CA LEU A 195 7.50 7.70 -0.57
C LEU A 195 8.12 6.31 -0.29
N LYS A 196 7.36 5.23 -0.55
CA LYS A 196 7.85 3.85 -0.27
C LYS A 196 9.22 3.56 -0.89
N ASN A 197 9.48 4.08 -2.09
CA ASN A 197 10.74 3.87 -2.81
C ASN A 197 11.67 5.11 -2.76
N GLY A 198 11.45 6.04 -1.82
CA GLY A 198 12.21 7.27 -1.70
C GLY A 198 12.16 8.10 -2.98
N ILE A 199 13.29 8.69 -3.38
CA ILE A 199 13.44 9.51 -4.61
C ILE A 199 13.04 8.72 -5.87
N ARG A 200 13.27 7.42 -5.93
CA ARG A 200 12.82 6.58 -7.06
C ARG A 200 11.30 6.47 -7.17
N GLY A 201 10.57 6.95 -6.19
CA GLY A 201 9.11 7.03 -6.19
C GLY A 201 8.56 8.31 -6.79
N GLU A 202 9.41 9.30 -7.08
CA GLU A 202 8.99 10.57 -7.65
C GLU A 202 8.57 10.40 -9.12
N ARG A 203 7.43 10.99 -9.46
CA ARG A 203 6.89 10.88 -10.81
C ARG A 203 5.68 11.80 -11.02
N PRO A 204 5.45 12.29 -12.27
CA PRO A 204 4.17 12.85 -12.66
C PRO A 204 3.16 11.73 -12.94
N VAL A 205 1.89 11.97 -12.64
CA VAL A 205 0.78 11.07 -13.00
C VAL A 205 -0.37 11.89 -13.56
N GLY A 206 -0.69 11.68 -14.83
CA GLY A 206 -1.84 12.30 -15.49
C GLY A 206 -3.16 11.78 -14.91
N ILE A 207 -4.15 12.67 -14.79
CA ILE A 207 -5.50 12.37 -14.32
C ILE A 207 -6.55 12.89 -15.30
N PRO A 208 -7.77 12.27 -15.35
CA PRO A 208 -8.86 12.76 -16.17
C PRO A 208 -9.30 14.19 -15.78
N ASP A 209 -9.81 14.95 -16.74
CA ASP A 209 -10.32 16.31 -16.50
C ASP A 209 -11.41 16.35 -15.43
N GLU A 210 -12.31 15.36 -15.39
CA GLU A 210 -13.37 15.34 -14.38
C GLU A 210 -12.80 15.12 -12.98
N THR A 211 -11.79 14.25 -12.84
CA THR A 211 -11.05 14.10 -11.56
C THR A 211 -10.40 15.42 -11.15
N ALA A 212 -9.79 16.13 -12.10
CA ALA A 212 -9.20 17.44 -11.83
C ALA A 212 -10.25 18.47 -11.40
N ARG A 213 -11.44 18.49 -12.01
CA ARG A 213 -12.56 19.35 -11.58
C ARG A 213 -13.00 19.04 -10.16
N VAL A 214 -13.17 17.76 -9.84
CA VAL A 214 -13.55 17.31 -8.49
C VAL A 214 -12.53 17.78 -7.46
N LEU A 215 -11.23 17.67 -7.76
CA LEU A 215 -10.16 18.16 -6.87
C LEU A 215 -10.19 19.68 -6.71
N GLN A 216 -10.39 20.44 -7.79
CA GLN A 216 -10.53 21.90 -7.71
C GLN A 216 -11.74 22.31 -6.85
N GLU A 217 -12.89 21.65 -7.04
CA GLU A 217 -14.08 21.88 -6.23
C GLU A 217 -13.83 21.52 -4.75
N PHE A 218 -13.21 20.37 -4.49
CA PHE A 218 -12.82 19.95 -3.15
C PHE A 218 -11.92 20.98 -2.46
N ILE A 219 -10.87 21.43 -3.15
CA ILE A 219 -9.93 22.40 -2.60
C ILE A 219 -10.63 23.71 -2.26
N ARG A 220 -11.53 24.17 -3.12
CA ARG A 220 -12.24 25.44 -2.95
C ARG A 220 -13.31 25.40 -1.85
N GLU A 221 -14.04 24.29 -1.73
CA GLU A 221 -15.29 24.26 -0.98
C GLU A 221 -15.22 23.41 0.30
N ASN A 222 -14.45 22.34 0.32
CA ASN A 222 -14.54 21.32 1.36
C ASN A 222 -13.21 20.97 2.01
N ARG A 223 -12.08 21.39 1.44
CA ARG A 223 -10.79 21.16 2.05
C ARG A 223 -10.64 22.01 3.31
N VAL A 224 -10.14 21.41 4.39
CA VAL A 224 -9.79 22.17 5.59
C VAL A 224 -8.49 22.96 5.29
N ASP A 225 -8.55 24.27 5.42
CA ASP A 225 -7.36 25.11 5.28
C ASP A 225 -6.50 25.03 6.54
N SER A 226 -5.48 24.21 6.45
CA SER A 226 -4.52 23.95 7.53
C SER A 226 -3.15 23.65 6.97
N HIS A 227 -2.13 23.82 7.81
CA HIS A 227 -0.74 23.50 7.51
C HIS A 227 -0.30 22.30 8.35
N ASP A 228 0.60 21.48 7.82
CA ASP A 228 1.25 20.43 8.60
C ASP A 228 2.41 21.02 9.45
N ASP A 229 3.02 20.17 10.29
CA ASP A 229 4.12 20.58 11.20
C ASP A 229 5.34 21.17 10.45
N ALA A 230 5.46 20.88 9.17
CA ALA A 230 6.49 21.44 8.28
C ALA A 230 6.02 22.73 7.54
N GLY A 231 4.86 23.27 7.89
CA GLY A 231 4.28 24.48 7.28
C GLY A 231 3.75 24.27 5.86
N ARG A 232 3.50 23.03 5.41
CA ARG A 232 3.01 22.71 4.08
C ARG A 232 1.50 22.55 4.05
N GLN A 233 0.88 22.94 2.96
CA GLN A 233 -0.55 22.73 2.72
C GLN A 233 -0.78 21.39 2.03
N ALA A 234 -1.09 20.35 2.83
CA ALA A 234 -1.44 19.02 2.30
C ALA A 234 -2.70 19.12 1.42
N LEU A 235 -2.74 18.35 0.32
CA LEU A 235 -3.96 18.19 -0.48
C LEU A 235 -5.09 17.59 0.38
N PHE A 236 -4.78 16.55 1.15
CA PHE A 236 -5.69 15.94 2.12
C PHE A 236 -5.34 16.36 3.53
N SER A 237 -6.10 17.31 4.04
CA SER A 237 -5.89 17.93 5.36
C SER A 237 -7.05 17.67 6.33
N THR A 238 -6.74 17.75 7.61
CA THR A 238 -7.66 17.79 8.73
C THR A 238 -7.48 19.11 9.49
N ARG A 239 -8.23 19.32 10.57
CA ARG A 239 -8.01 20.50 11.44
C ARG A 239 -6.64 20.52 12.11
N GLU A 240 -6.01 19.37 12.24
CA GLU A 240 -4.69 19.15 12.86
C GLU A 240 -3.54 19.15 11.82
N GLY A 241 -3.82 19.53 10.58
CA GLY A 241 -2.84 19.52 9.50
C GLY A 241 -3.01 18.36 8.53
N ARG A 242 -1.92 17.76 8.08
CA ARG A 242 -1.92 16.64 7.14
C ARG A 242 -2.60 15.41 7.75
N ALA A 243 -3.49 14.77 6.99
CA ALA A 243 -4.14 13.54 7.42
C ALA A 243 -3.09 12.44 7.73
N VAL A 244 -3.22 11.80 8.90
CA VAL A 244 -2.38 10.66 9.27
C VAL A 244 -2.82 9.39 8.53
N GLU A 245 -1.96 8.36 8.50
CA GLU A 245 -2.24 7.12 7.76
C GLU A 245 -3.54 6.44 8.19
N GLY A 246 -3.81 6.40 9.50
CA GLY A 246 -5.06 5.85 10.04
C GLY A 246 -6.30 6.58 9.53
N THR A 247 -6.24 7.90 9.43
CA THR A 247 -7.32 8.74 8.89
C THR A 247 -7.57 8.46 7.42
N VAL A 248 -6.51 8.41 6.60
CA VAL A 248 -6.63 8.08 5.16
C VAL A 248 -7.18 6.67 4.96
N ARG A 249 -6.75 5.73 5.79
CA ARG A 249 -7.29 4.36 5.79
C ARG A 249 -8.78 4.33 6.15
N SER A 250 -9.20 5.09 7.15
CA SER A 250 -10.63 5.23 7.52
C SER A 250 -11.45 5.80 6.37
N TRP A 251 -10.93 6.80 5.65
CA TRP A 251 -11.61 7.35 4.47
C TRP A 251 -11.78 6.33 3.36
N SER A 252 -10.80 5.47 3.12
CA SER A 252 -10.93 4.43 2.08
C SER A 252 -12.06 3.46 2.37
N TYR A 253 -12.21 3.03 3.61
CA TYR A 253 -13.34 2.18 4.00
C TYR A 253 -14.68 2.89 3.89
N ALA A 254 -14.77 4.15 4.34
CA ALA A 254 -15.99 4.94 4.30
C ALA A 254 -16.45 5.21 2.85
N THR A 255 -15.51 5.54 1.96
CA THR A 255 -15.84 5.88 0.56
C THR A 255 -16.22 4.68 -0.29
N THR A 256 -15.92 3.46 0.16
CA THR A 256 -16.17 2.22 -0.57
C THR A 256 -17.32 1.39 0.00
N LEU A 257 -18.15 1.95 0.88
CA LEU A 257 -19.34 1.28 1.38
C LEU A 257 -20.34 1.02 0.24
N PRO A 258 -20.79 -0.22 0.00
CA PRO A 258 -21.66 -0.55 -1.12
C PRO A 258 -23.03 0.11 -1.05
N CYS A 259 -23.53 0.37 0.15
CA CYS A 259 -24.81 1.04 0.39
C CYS A 259 -24.82 2.55 0.05
N LEU A 260 -23.70 3.09 -0.48
CA LEU A 260 -23.67 4.44 -1.04
C LEU A 260 -24.37 4.50 -2.40
N HIS A 261 -24.16 3.51 -3.27
CA HIS A 261 -24.64 3.54 -4.65
C HIS A 261 -25.76 2.52 -4.96
N GLY A 262 -26.09 1.62 -4.04
CA GLY A 262 -27.07 0.57 -4.27
C GLY A 262 -27.59 -0.11 -3.01
N ALA A 263 -28.36 -1.17 -3.20
CA ALA A 263 -28.82 -2.00 -2.11
C ALA A 263 -27.65 -2.69 -1.41
N CYS A 264 -27.75 -2.82 -0.08
CA CYS A 264 -26.71 -3.47 0.69
C CYS A 264 -26.63 -4.97 0.38
N PRO A 265 -25.50 -5.51 -0.10
CA PRO A 265 -25.34 -6.94 -0.38
C PRO A 265 -25.41 -7.83 0.88
N HIS A 266 -25.35 -7.22 2.06
CA HIS A 266 -25.47 -7.90 3.35
C HIS A 266 -26.87 -7.81 3.97
N GLY A 267 -27.88 -7.35 3.22
CA GLY A 267 -29.27 -7.24 3.67
C GLY A 267 -29.48 -6.26 4.83
N LYS A 268 -28.61 -5.24 4.98
CA LYS A 268 -28.70 -4.22 6.04
C LYS A 268 -29.22 -2.91 5.49
N GLU A 269 -30.03 -2.22 6.31
CA GLU A 269 -30.45 -0.86 6.00
C GLU A 269 -29.37 0.13 6.44
N ARG A 270 -29.03 1.07 5.56
CA ARG A 270 -27.92 2.02 5.76
C ARG A 270 -28.08 2.84 7.03
N GLU A 271 -29.31 3.30 7.30
CA GLU A 271 -29.62 4.19 8.42
C GLU A 271 -29.42 3.54 9.80
N THR A 272 -29.52 2.22 9.88
CA THR A 272 -29.43 1.45 11.12
C THR A 272 -28.17 0.57 11.18
N CYS A 273 -27.39 0.52 10.10
CA CYS A 273 -26.22 -0.31 10.02
C CYS A 273 -25.04 0.29 10.78
N LYS A 274 -24.56 -0.40 11.82
CA LYS A 274 -23.39 0.03 12.60
C LYS A 274 -22.12 0.18 11.75
N TRP A 275 -22.02 -0.51 10.61
CA TRP A 275 -20.87 -0.40 9.72
C TRP A 275 -20.82 0.92 8.93
N THR A 276 -21.85 1.75 9.02
CA THR A 276 -21.85 3.11 8.44
C THR A 276 -21.31 4.16 9.41
N GLU A 277 -21.13 3.81 10.69
CA GLU A 277 -20.51 4.67 11.68
C GLU A 277 -19.00 4.80 11.38
N HIS A 278 -18.45 5.99 11.61
CA HIS A 278 -17.07 6.35 11.23
C HIS A 278 -16.02 5.30 11.66
N ASP A 279 -16.10 4.81 12.91
CA ASP A 279 -15.10 3.88 13.46
C ASP A 279 -15.37 2.41 13.10
N HIS A 280 -16.48 2.14 12.41
CA HIS A 280 -16.92 0.79 12.07
C HIS A 280 -16.94 0.49 10.56
N THR A 281 -16.60 1.46 9.72
CA THR A 281 -16.62 1.27 8.25
C THR A 281 -15.75 0.12 7.76
N SER A 282 -14.62 -0.12 8.43
CA SER A 282 -13.73 -1.27 8.14
C SER A 282 -14.32 -2.64 8.51
N LYS A 283 -15.43 -2.68 9.24
CA LYS A 283 -16.13 -3.92 9.60
C LYS A 283 -17.11 -4.38 8.51
N CYS A 284 -17.45 -3.51 7.57
CA CYS A 284 -18.26 -3.92 6.41
C CYS A 284 -17.44 -4.85 5.50
N PRO A 285 -17.89 -6.09 5.22
CA PRO A 285 -17.12 -7.03 4.39
C PRO A 285 -16.87 -6.54 2.97
N SER A 286 -17.70 -5.63 2.46
CA SER A 286 -17.57 -5.04 1.12
C SER A 286 -16.80 -3.72 1.09
N SER A 287 -16.45 -3.12 2.24
CA SER A 287 -15.59 -1.93 2.24
C SER A 287 -14.14 -2.31 1.93
N ARG A 288 -13.39 -1.39 1.37
CA ARG A 288 -12.07 -1.67 0.81
C ARG A 288 -10.98 -0.78 1.42
N SER A 289 -9.84 -1.38 1.75
CA SER A 289 -8.64 -0.67 2.20
C SER A 289 -7.99 0.10 1.03
N PRO A 290 -7.06 1.05 1.30
CA PRO A 290 -6.32 1.74 0.24
C PRO A 290 -5.58 0.78 -0.70
N HIS A 291 -5.08 -0.34 -0.17
CA HIS A 291 -4.40 -1.34 -0.99
C HIS A 291 -5.37 -2.06 -1.93
N HIS A 292 -6.57 -2.41 -1.45
CA HIS A 292 -7.61 -3.03 -2.27
C HIS A 292 -8.12 -2.10 -3.39
N ILE A 293 -8.21 -0.78 -3.12
CA ILE A 293 -8.53 0.22 -4.16
C ILE A 293 -7.41 0.25 -5.20
N ARG A 294 -6.16 0.27 -4.76
CA ARG A 294 -4.99 0.25 -5.66
C ARG A 294 -4.95 -1.02 -6.52
N THR A 295 -5.19 -2.19 -5.93
CA THR A 295 -5.22 -3.46 -6.67
C THR A 295 -6.27 -3.42 -7.77
N GLY A 296 -7.51 -3.03 -7.45
CA GLY A 296 -8.57 -2.90 -8.45
C GLY A 296 -8.26 -1.86 -9.53
N SER A 297 -7.69 -0.72 -9.14
CA SER A 297 -7.26 0.32 -10.09
C SER A 297 -6.22 -0.19 -11.08
N ILE A 298 -5.21 -0.93 -10.62
CA ILE A 298 -4.16 -1.48 -11.49
C ILE A 298 -4.76 -2.49 -12.46
N THR A 299 -5.54 -3.44 -11.96
CA THR A 299 -6.24 -4.43 -12.79
C THR A 299 -7.14 -3.76 -13.85
N TRP A 300 -7.90 -2.73 -13.43
CA TRP A 300 -8.75 -1.95 -14.33
C TRP A 300 -7.94 -1.22 -15.41
N GLN A 301 -6.82 -0.56 -15.05
CA GLN A 301 -5.96 0.12 -16.02
C GLN A 301 -5.41 -0.85 -17.08
N LEU A 302 -5.01 -2.05 -16.66
CA LEU A 302 -4.60 -3.11 -17.59
C LEU A 302 -5.77 -3.57 -18.48
N ASN A 303 -6.97 -3.72 -17.92
CA ASN A 303 -8.16 -4.19 -18.62
C ASN A 303 -8.67 -3.19 -19.67
N ILE A 304 -8.47 -1.89 -19.48
CA ILE A 304 -8.78 -0.87 -20.48
C ILE A 304 -7.66 -0.68 -21.52
N GLY A 305 -6.61 -1.51 -21.48
CA GLY A 305 -5.57 -1.59 -22.51
C GLY A 305 -4.34 -0.72 -22.26
N ILE A 306 -4.17 -0.10 -21.07
CA ILE A 306 -2.93 0.61 -20.75
C ILE A 306 -1.80 -0.41 -20.65
N PRO A 307 -0.66 -0.21 -21.36
CA PRO A 307 0.48 -1.11 -21.32
C PRO A 307 1.01 -1.32 -19.89
N PRO A 308 1.42 -2.54 -19.52
CA PRO A 308 1.93 -2.83 -18.17
C PRO A 308 3.09 -1.93 -17.74
N GLU A 309 3.95 -1.54 -18.66
CA GLU A 309 5.09 -0.64 -18.41
C GLU A 309 4.61 0.75 -17.98
N VAL A 310 3.59 1.27 -18.67
CA VAL A 310 2.99 2.57 -18.34
C VAL A 310 2.25 2.50 -16.99
N VAL A 311 1.52 1.41 -16.73
CA VAL A 311 0.88 1.21 -15.43
C VAL A 311 1.93 1.12 -14.33
N ALA A 312 3.03 0.37 -14.57
CA ALA A 312 4.14 0.21 -13.62
C ALA A 312 4.75 1.57 -13.22
N GLU A 313 5.03 2.43 -14.20
CA GLU A 313 5.54 3.78 -14.00
C GLU A 313 4.53 4.63 -13.19
N ARG A 314 3.27 4.66 -13.61
CA ARG A 314 2.20 5.43 -12.95
C ARG A 314 2.05 5.08 -11.48
N VAL A 315 2.04 3.77 -11.15
CA VAL A 315 1.80 3.28 -9.79
C VAL A 315 3.08 3.09 -8.97
N ASN A 316 4.25 3.35 -9.55
CA ASN A 316 5.57 3.09 -8.96
C ASN A 316 5.71 1.64 -8.48
N ALA A 317 5.67 0.72 -9.43
CA ALA A 317 5.92 -0.70 -9.24
C ALA A 317 6.82 -1.20 -10.38
N THR A 318 7.35 -2.41 -10.30
CA THR A 318 7.97 -3.08 -11.44
C THR A 318 6.91 -3.83 -12.26
N VAL A 319 7.17 -4.08 -13.53
CA VAL A 319 6.28 -4.88 -14.38
C VAL A 319 6.09 -6.27 -13.78
N SER A 320 7.17 -6.90 -13.30
CA SER A 320 7.09 -8.19 -12.60
C SER A 320 6.14 -8.14 -11.38
N THR A 321 6.25 -7.08 -10.55
CA THR A 321 5.31 -6.90 -9.41
C THR A 321 3.86 -6.79 -9.86
N ILE A 322 3.61 -6.20 -11.05
CA ILE A 322 2.25 -6.07 -11.58
C ILE A 322 1.75 -7.43 -12.05
N GLU A 323 2.56 -8.18 -12.77
CA GLU A 323 2.23 -9.51 -13.26
C GLU A 323 2.02 -10.51 -12.13
N ASP A 324 2.88 -10.47 -11.10
CA ASP A 324 2.84 -11.41 -9.96
C ASP A 324 1.69 -11.13 -8.97
N HIS A 325 1.31 -9.85 -8.79
CA HIS A 325 0.46 -9.46 -7.67
C HIS A 325 -0.83 -8.71 -8.05
N TYR A 326 -0.96 -8.26 -9.29
CA TYR A 326 -2.09 -7.42 -9.71
C TYR A 326 -2.75 -7.89 -11.01
N ASP A 327 -2.14 -8.78 -11.77
CA ASP A 327 -2.73 -9.30 -13.00
C ASP A 327 -3.62 -10.52 -12.75
N TRP A 328 -4.72 -10.29 -12.03
CA TRP A 328 -5.76 -11.28 -11.74
C TRP A 328 -6.80 -11.41 -12.86
N ALA A 329 -6.42 -11.03 -14.07
CA ALA A 329 -7.30 -11.17 -15.21
C ALA A 329 -7.66 -12.64 -15.46
N SER A 330 -8.94 -12.90 -15.67
CA SER A 330 -9.40 -14.18 -16.21
C SER A 330 -8.76 -14.45 -17.57
N ASP A 331 -8.74 -15.72 -18.01
CA ASP A 331 -8.23 -16.09 -19.34
C ASP A 331 -8.97 -15.33 -20.45
N GLU A 332 -10.26 -15.06 -20.28
CA GLU A 332 -11.08 -14.26 -21.20
C GLU A 332 -10.63 -12.79 -21.25
N GLU A 333 -10.34 -12.19 -20.10
CA GLU A 333 -9.82 -10.83 -20.02
C GLU A 333 -8.41 -10.72 -20.60
N ARG A 334 -7.53 -11.68 -20.34
CA ARG A 334 -6.19 -11.78 -20.96
C ARG A 334 -6.29 -11.88 -22.47
N TRP A 335 -7.21 -12.73 -22.98
CA TRP A 335 -7.44 -12.88 -24.41
C TRP A 335 -8.00 -11.62 -25.04
N ARG A 336 -8.94 -10.90 -24.37
CA ARG A 336 -9.46 -9.61 -24.82
C ARG A 336 -8.35 -8.57 -24.92
N ARG A 337 -7.53 -8.40 -23.89
CA ARG A 337 -6.37 -7.51 -23.90
C ARG A 337 -5.39 -7.82 -25.04
N TYR A 338 -5.18 -9.10 -25.31
CA TYR A 338 -4.31 -9.52 -26.42
C TYR A 338 -4.90 -9.12 -27.78
N ARG A 339 -6.18 -9.34 -28.00
CA ARG A 339 -6.87 -8.93 -29.25
C ARG A 339 -6.81 -7.41 -29.44
N ASP A 340 -7.04 -6.64 -28.37
CA ASP A 340 -7.03 -5.18 -28.45
C ASP A 340 -5.62 -4.65 -28.82
N ARG A 341 -4.56 -5.25 -28.26
CA ARG A 341 -3.18 -4.94 -28.65
C ARG A 341 -2.86 -5.30 -30.10
N LEU A 342 -3.40 -6.40 -30.59
CA LEU A 342 -3.26 -6.75 -32.01
C LEU A 342 -3.99 -5.76 -32.91
N GLY A 343 -5.16 -5.30 -32.51
CA GLY A 343 -5.93 -4.25 -33.21
C GLY A 343 -5.15 -2.95 -33.29
N GLN A 344 -4.63 -2.46 -32.15
CA GLN A 344 -3.79 -1.25 -32.09
C GLN A 344 -2.52 -1.37 -32.95
N ARG A 345 -1.84 -2.54 -32.92
CA ARG A 345 -0.70 -2.77 -33.76
C ARG A 345 -1.04 -2.69 -35.25
N ARG A 346 -2.18 -3.26 -35.64
CA ARG A 346 -2.65 -3.21 -37.03
C ARG A 346 -2.91 -1.77 -37.46
N GLU A 347 -3.63 -0.99 -36.67
CA GLU A 347 -3.90 0.44 -36.94
C GLU A 347 -2.61 1.24 -37.07
N TYR A 348 -1.59 0.93 -36.26
CA TYR A 348 -0.29 1.58 -36.33
C TYR A 348 0.45 1.24 -37.63
N VAL A 349 0.48 -0.03 -38.03
CA VAL A 349 1.10 -0.48 -39.29
C VAL A 349 0.38 0.12 -40.50
N ASP A 350 -0.96 0.05 -40.52
CA ASP A 350 -1.77 0.61 -41.61
C ASP A 350 -1.52 2.14 -41.78
N ARG A 351 -1.25 2.84 -40.69
CA ARG A 351 -0.89 4.27 -40.73
C ARG A 351 0.48 4.52 -41.32
N LEU A 352 1.48 3.73 -40.95
CA LEU A 352 2.84 3.81 -41.52
C LEU A 352 2.84 3.52 -43.03
N ASP A 353 2.05 2.52 -43.46
CA ASP A 353 1.94 2.17 -44.89
C ASP A 353 1.28 3.32 -45.66
N SER A 354 0.27 4.00 -45.10
CA SER A 354 -0.37 5.15 -45.73
C SER A 354 0.53 6.40 -45.78
N GLU A 355 1.43 6.60 -44.82
CA GLU A 355 2.41 7.69 -44.83
C GLU A 355 3.53 7.45 -45.84
N SER A 356 3.92 6.19 -46.05
CA SER A 356 4.96 5.84 -47.07
C SER A 356 4.50 6.03 -48.51
N ASP A 357 3.20 5.90 -48.80
CA ASP A 357 2.64 6.16 -50.13
C ASP A 357 2.64 7.65 -50.51
N TYR A 358 2.66 8.57 -49.51
CA TYR A 358 2.76 10.02 -49.77
C TYR A 358 4.20 10.50 -50.08
N GLU A 359 5.24 9.76 -49.68
CA GLU A 359 6.64 10.13 -49.94
C GLU A 359 7.14 9.62 -51.29
N THR A 360 6.44 8.71 -51.96
CA THR A 360 6.83 8.15 -53.26
C THR A 360 6.26 8.90 -54.48
N ASP A 361 5.35 9.87 -54.26
CA ASP A 361 4.70 10.65 -55.34
C ASP A 361 5.21 12.10 -55.48
N ASN A 362 6.40 12.46 -54.95
CA ASN A 362 7.04 13.79 -55.10
C ASN A 362 8.36 13.68 -55.84
#